data_91e06394c53d8fc25f0385fca449d716
#
_entry.id   91e06394c53d8fc25f0385fca449d716
#
_cell.length_a   1.000
_cell.length_b   1.000
_cell.length_c   1.000
_cell.angle_alpha   90.00
_cell.angle_beta   90.00
_cell.angle_gamma   90.00
#
_symmetry.space_group_name_H-M   'P 1'
#
loop_
_entity.id
_entity.type
_entity.pdbx_description
1 polymer ?
#
loop_
_entity_poly.entity_id
_entity_poly.type
_entity_poly.pdbx_seq_one_letter_code
_entity_poly.pdbx_strand_id
1 'polypeptide(L)'
;MNPQGKNKILLIEPPFYRLFHDRYSLNKYPLSLGYLAGTIRKHTDWDVMVYNADFMPKSISMRISHLSGAGFTNYRNILKNPSASIWDEVRTTILNYKPNVVGITSKTPNFESASIVARIAKEIDNKIIVITGGPHPSIMSSDILNRKEFDIGVNGEGEETMVE
;
A
#
# COMPACT_ATOMS: atom_id res chain seq x y z
N MET A 1 9.13 -1.17 22.32
CA MET A 1 9.84 0.06 21.97
C MET A 1 11.31 -0.26 21.89
N ASN A 2 11.95 -0.01 20.77
CA ASN A 2 13.38 -0.29 20.58
C ASN A 2 14.17 0.88 21.16
N PRO A 3 15.02 0.70 22.17
CA PRO A 3 15.60 1.81 22.92
C PRO A 3 16.65 2.65 22.18
N GLN A 4 16.96 2.39 20.91
CA GLN A 4 18.03 3.09 20.16
C GLN A 4 17.75 3.32 18.67
N GLY A 5 16.54 3.12 18.16
CA GLY A 5 16.23 3.34 16.73
C GLY A 5 15.04 4.28 16.55
N LYS A 6 15.10 5.15 15.54
CA LYS A 6 13.95 5.95 15.12
C LYS A 6 12.78 5.04 14.75
N ASN A 7 11.56 5.44 15.10
CA ASN A 7 10.37 4.78 14.59
C ASN A 7 10.32 4.89 13.05
N LYS A 8 9.78 3.88 12.41
CA LYS A 8 9.76 3.78 10.96
C LYS A 8 8.34 3.64 10.45
N ILE A 9 8.01 4.42 9.45
CA ILE A 9 6.75 4.29 8.72
C ILE A 9 7.02 4.01 7.24
N LEU A 10 6.35 3.00 6.71
CA LEU A 10 6.35 2.64 5.30
C LEU A 10 5.00 3.00 4.67
N LEU A 11 5.00 3.97 3.77
CA LEU A 11 3.81 4.37 3.02
C LEU A 11 3.78 3.63 1.68
N ILE A 12 2.69 2.89 1.41
CA ILE A 12 2.58 1.98 0.26
C ILE A 12 1.44 2.39 -0.68
N GLU A 13 1.75 2.60 -1.96
CA GLU A 13 0.78 2.48 -3.04
C GLU A 13 0.71 1.00 -3.43
N PRO A 14 -0.42 0.29 -3.21
CA PRO A 14 -0.53 -1.12 -3.51
C PRO A 14 -0.54 -1.39 -5.01
N PRO A 15 -0.12 -2.57 -5.47
CA PRO A 15 -0.12 -2.89 -6.89
C PRO A 15 -1.55 -2.97 -7.42
N PHE A 16 -1.78 -2.43 -8.62
CA PHE A 16 -3.05 -2.53 -9.34
C PHE A 16 -2.84 -2.88 -10.80
N TYR A 17 -2.16 -2.01 -11.57
CA TYR A 17 -1.95 -2.25 -13.00
C TYR A 17 -1.02 -3.43 -13.25
N ARG A 18 -0.04 -3.65 -12.40
CA ARG A 18 0.85 -4.81 -12.44
C ARG A 18 0.13 -6.14 -12.21
N LEU A 19 -1.06 -6.12 -11.63
CA LEU A 19 -1.90 -7.33 -11.49
C LEU A 19 -2.55 -7.74 -12.83
N PHE A 20 -2.71 -6.82 -13.77
CA PHE A 20 -3.18 -7.15 -15.13
C PHE A 20 -2.07 -7.70 -16.00
N HIS A 21 -0.86 -7.19 -15.84
CA HIS A 21 0.37 -7.68 -16.44
C HIS A 21 1.55 -7.13 -15.64
N ASP A 22 2.54 -7.97 -15.33
CA ASP A 22 3.71 -7.65 -14.50
C ASP A 22 4.50 -6.41 -14.95
N ARG A 23 4.46 -6.10 -16.26
CA ARG A 23 5.15 -4.96 -16.86
C ARG A 23 4.27 -3.72 -17.05
N TYR A 24 3.03 -3.72 -16.58
CA TYR A 24 2.20 -2.51 -16.61
C TYR A 24 2.50 -1.62 -15.42
N SER A 25 2.59 -0.32 -15.69
CA SER A 25 2.75 0.70 -14.67
C SER A 25 2.23 2.02 -15.22
N LEU A 26 1.66 2.85 -14.37
CA LEU A 26 1.33 4.22 -14.76
C LEU A 26 2.55 5.15 -14.78
N ASN A 27 3.72 4.68 -14.31
CA ASN A 27 4.93 5.50 -14.17
C ASN A 27 4.67 6.85 -13.46
N LYS A 28 3.75 6.86 -12.52
CA LYS A 28 3.38 8.04 -11.74
C LYS A 28 3.86 7.88 -10.31
N TYR A 29 4.42 8.95 -9.79
CA TYR A 29 4.72 9.04 -8.37
C TYR A 29 3.40 9.16 -7.57
N PRO A 30 3.21 8.41 -6.49
CA PRO A 30 2.03 8.55 -5.63
C PRO A 30 2.11 9.84 -4.81
N LEU A 31 1.65 10.94 -5.40
CA LEU A 31 1.85 12.30 -4.88
C LEU A 31 1.25 12.47 -3.49
N SER A 32 0.07 11.88 -3.22
CA SER A 32 -0.55 11.89 -1.90
C SER A 32 0.35 11.31 -0.81
N LEU A 33 1.01 10.18 -1.10
CA LEU A 33 1.98 9.59 -0.17
C LEU A 33 3.24 10.46 -0.03
N GLY A 34 3.60 11.19 -1.08
CA GLY A 34 4.69 12.17 -1.02
C GLY A 34 4.38 13.33 -0.08
N TYR A 35 3.16 13.87 -0.10
CA TYR A 35 2.71 14.91 0.82
C TYR A 35 2.69 14.39 2.26
N LEU A 36 2.12 13.22 2.52
CA LEU A 36 2.13 12.59 3.83
C LEU A 36 3.56 12.39 4.35
N ALA A 37 4.45 11.85 3.51
CA ALA A 37 5.85 11.66 3.89
C ALA A 37 6.55 12.99 4.23
N GLY A 38 6.27 14.04 3.48
CA GLY A 38 6.77 15.39 3.74
C GLY A 38 6.28 15.94 5.07
N THR A 39 4.99 15.79 5.36
CA THR A 39 4.37 16.24 6.62
C THR A 39 4.93 15.48 7.83
N ILE A 40 5.01 14.15 7.76
CA ILE A 40 5.55 13.33 8.86
C ILE A 40 7.01 13.73 9.13
N ARG A 41 7.86 13.86 8.10
CA ARG A 41 9.26 14.27 8.26
C ARG A 41 9.44 15.67 8.83
N LYS A 42 8.50 16.57 8.55
CA LYS A 42 8.54 17.94 9.05
C LYS A 42 8.16 18.03 10.52
N HIS A 43 7.25 17.20 10.99
CA HIS A 43 6.62 17.32 12.29
C HIS A 43 7.02 16.23 13.29
N THR A 44 7.75 15.20 12.83
CA THR A 44 8.22 14.08 13.68
C THR A 44 9.67 13.74 13.37
N ASP A 45 10.28 12.92 14.22
CA ASP A 45 11.61 12.35 14.02
C ASP A 45 11.59 10.97 13.34
N TRP A 46 10.43 10.52 12.86
CA TRP A 46 10.25 9.22 12.24
C TRP A 46 11.03 9.10 10.92
N ASP A 47 11.56 7.92 10.67
CA ASP A 47 12.08 7.55 9.36
C ASP A 47 10.92 7.14 8.45
N VAL A 48 10.82 7.79 7.29
CA VAL A 48 9.69 7.61 6.35
C VAL A 48 10.19 7.14 5.01
N MET A 49 9.65 6.01 4.55
CA MET A 49 9.85 5.49 3.19
C MET A 49 8.52 5.44 2.44
N VAL A 50 8.54 5.84 1.16
CA VAL A 50 7.42 5.65 0.23
C VAL A 50 7.76 4.53 -0.73
N TYR A 51 6.89 3.53 -0.82
CA TYR A 51 7.02 2.40 -1.73
C TYR A 51 5.83 2.37 -2.69
N ASN A 52 6.10 2.50 -3.98
CA ASN A 52 5.11 2.31 -5.03
C ASN A 52 5.22 0.89 -5.59
N ALA A 53 4.39 -0.02 -5.10
CA ALA A 53 4.37 -1.42 -5.54
C ALA A 53 3.77 -1.57 -6.96
N ASP A 54 3.10 -0.55 -7.46
CA ASP A 54 2.57 -0.52 -8.84
C ASP A 54 3.57 0.05 -9.86
N PHE A 55 4.78 0.42 -9.42
CA PHE A 55 5.84 0.91 -10.30
C PHE A 55 6.69 -0.24 -10.84
N MET A 56 6.95 -0.20 -12.15
CA MET A 56 7.87 -1.11 -12.82
C MET A 56 8.81 -0.31 -13.74
N PRO A 57 10.13 -0.37 -13.53
CA PRO A 57 11.10 0.16 -14.47
C PRO A 57 10.93 -0.50 -15.87
N LYS A 58 11.04 0.29 -16.94
CA LYS A 58 10.86 -0.20 -18.33
C LYS A 58 9.46 -0.80 -18.55
N SER A 59 8.44 -0.20 -17.97
CA SER A 59 7.05 -0.59 -18.16
C SER A 59 6.59 -0.44 -19.61
N ILE A 60 5.55 -1.20 -19.96
CA ILE A 60 4.85 -1.08 -21.23
C ILE A 60 3.71 -0.08 -21.06
N SER A 61 3.49 0.81 -22.04
CA SER A 61 2.33 1.69 -22.05
C SER A 61 1.04 0.88 -22.05
N MET A 62 0.23 1.09 -21.01
CA MET A 62 -1.04 0.40 -20.88
C MET A 62 -2.12 1.09 -21.69
N ARG A 63 -2.99 0.29 -22.34
CA ARG A 63 -4.23 0.73 -22.97
C ARG A 63 -5.43 0.24 -22.16
N ILE A 64 -6.55 0.95 -22.20
CA ILE A 64 -7.77 0.55 -21.49
C ILE A 64 -8.20 -0.86 -21.84
N SER A 65 -8.06 -1.27 -23.12
CA SER A 65 -8.36 -2.64 -23.59
C SER A 65 -7.54 -3.72 -22.86
N HIS A 66 -6.40 -3.39 -22.29
CA HIS A 66 -5.56 -4.33 -21.53
C HIS A 66 -6.15 -4.65 -20.14
N LEU A 67 -7.10 -3.87 -19.65
CA LEU A 67 -7.79 -4.10 -18.37
C LEU A 67 -8.97 -5.08 -18.50
N SER A 68 -9.22 -5.60 -19.70
CA SER A 68 -10.27 -6.58 -19.99
C SER A 68 -9.70 -7.92 -20.48
N GLY A 69 -10.55 -8.90 -20.70
CA GLY A 69 -10.18 -10.20 -21.26
C GLY A 69 -9.08 -10.89 -20.45
N ALA A 70 -7.98 -11.26 -21.11
CA ALA A 70 -6.85 -11.97 -20.48
C ALA A 70 -6.23 -11.18 -19.33
N GLY A 71 -6.12 -9.84 -19.44
CA GLY A 71 -5.60 -8.99 -18.37
C GLY A 71 -6.46 -9.06 -17.11
N PHE A 72 -7.79 -8.99 -17.25
CA PHE A 72 -8.70 -9.13 -16.11
C PHE A 72 -8.65 -10.53 -15.50
N THR A 73 -8.49 -11.57 -16.33
CA THR A 73 -8.29 -12.94 -15.83
C THR A 73 -7.01 -13.03 -15.00
N ASN A 74 -5.91 -12.44 -15.48
CA ASN A 74 -4.64 -12.41 -14.75
C ASN A 74 -4.78 -11.68 -13.41
N TYR A 75 -5.39 -10.48 -13.40
CA TYR A 75 -5.70 -9.72 -12.19
C TYR A 75 -6.41 -10.59 -11.14
N ARG A 76 -7.48 -11.27 -11.53
CA ARG A 76 -8.23 -12.15 -10.62
C ARG A 76 -7.40 -13.34 -10.10
N ASN A 77 -6.56 -13.91 -10.97
CA ASN A 77 -5.69 -15.04 -10.60
C ASN A 77 -4.62 -14.61 -9.61
N ILE A 78 -3.98 -13.47 -9.82
CA ILE A 78 -2.95 -12.95 -8.91
C ILE A 78 -3.53 -12.61 -7.54
N LEU A 79 -4.72 -11.99 -7.47
CA LEU A 79 -5.38 -11.72 -6.19
C LEU A 79 -5.67 -12.99 -5.36
N LYS A 80 -5.85 -14.12 -6.03
CA LYS A 80 -6.12 -15.42 -5.38
C LYS A 80 -4.85 -16.24 -5.13
N ASN A 81 -3.71 -15.83 -5.67
CA ASN A 81 -2.45 -16.56 -5.56
C ASN A 81 -1.49 -15.86 -4.58
N PRO A 82 -1.41 -16.32 -3.32
CA PRO A 82 -0.54 -15.72 -2.32
C PRO A 82 0.96 -15.87 -2.62
N SER A 83 1.32 -16.77 -3.56
CA SER A 83 2.70 -17.02 -3.99
C SER A 83 3.06 -16.28 -5.30
N ALA A 84 2.25 -15.30 -5.73
CA ALA A 84 2.62 -14.49 -6.89
C ALA A 84 3.80 -13.57 -6.54
N SER A 85 4.75 -13.46 -7.47
CA SER A 85 6.01 -12.71 -7.28
C SER A 85 5.82 -11.26 -6.80
N ILE A 86 4.73 -10.62 -7.20
CA ILE A 86 4.39 -9.26 -6.77
C ILE A 86 4.24 -9.16 -5.24
N TRP A 87 3.67 -10.19 -4.62
CA TRP A 87 3.50 -10.25 -3.16
C TRP A 87 4.83 -10.53 -2.45
N ASP A 88 5.74 -11.28 -3.07
CA ASP A 88 7.09 -11.50 -2.54
C ASP A 88 7.91 -10.21 -2.58
N GLU A 89 7.73 -9.36 -3.61
CA GLU A 89 8.35 -8.02 -3.66
C GLU A 89 7.86 -7.15 -2.50
N VAL A 90 6.55 -7.13 -2.24
CA VAL A 90 5.95 -6.41 -1.10
C VAL A 90 6.51 -6.93 0.22
N ARG A 91 6.48 -8.25 0.40
CA ARG A 91 7.00 -8.93 1.61
C ARG A 91 8.47 -8.59 1.85
N THR A 92 9.29 -8.68 0.83
CA THR A 92 10.72 -8.37 0.89
C THR A 92 10.96 -6.90 1.28
N THR A 93 10.16 -5.98 0.74
CA THR A 93 10.27 -4.55 1.07
C THR A 93 9.96 -4.29 2.54
N ILE A 94 8.88 -4.89 3.06
CA ILE A 94 8.50 -4.74 4.48
C ILE A 94 9.56 -5.37 5.39
N LEU A 95 10.03 -6.59 5.07
CA LEU A 95 11.07 -7.29 5.85
C LEU A 95 12.38 -6.51 5.92
N ASN A 96 12.80 -5.90 4.80
CA ASN A 96 14.06 -5.15 4.74
C ASN A 96 13.97 -3.82 5.48
N TYR A 97 12.85 -3.12 5.36
CA TYR A 97 12.68 -1.81 6.00
C TYR A 97 12.38 -1.92 7.48
N LYS A 98 11.66 -2.97 7.91
CA LYS A 98 11.23 -3.24 9.30
C LYS A 98 10.45 -2.06 9.90
N PRO A 99 9.30 -1.70 9.33
CA PRO A 99 8.50 -0.58 9.80
C PRO A 99 7.79 -0.90 11.12
N ASN A 100 7.54 0.13 11.93
CA ASN A 100 6.60 0.07 13.06
C ASN A 100 5.16 0.29 12.59
N VAL A 101 5.02 1.11 11.52
CA VAL A 101 3.73 1.47 10.93
C VAL A 101 3.79 1.25 9.42
N VAL A 102 2.74 0.68 8.86
CA VAL A 102 2.51 0.58 7.41
C VAL A 102 1.26 1.38 7.07
N GLY A 103 1.42 2.44 6.29
CA GLY A 103 0.32 3.25 5.76
C GLY A 103 0.03 2.85 4.31
N ILE A 104 -1.21 2.49 4.00
CA ILE A 104 -1.61 2.01 2.68
C ILE A 104 -2.68 2.95 2.10
N THR A 105 -2.40 3.54 0.94
CA THR A 105 -3.44 4.28 0.21
C THR A 105 -4.35 3.32 -0.52
N SER A 106 -5.67 3.52 -0.41
CA SER A 106 -6.63 2.65 -1.09
C SER A 106 -7.72 3.42 -1.83
N LYS A 107 -7.98 2.93 -3.03
CA LYS A 107 -9.07 3.32 -3.92
C LYS A 107 -9.96 2.09 -4.10
N THR A 108 -11.22 2.28 -4.42
CA THR A 108 -12.14 1.13 -4.62
C THR A 108 -11.59 0.05 -5.56
N PRO A 109 -10.97 0.36 -6.71
CA PRO A 109 -10.45 -0.66 -7.61
C PRO A 109 -9.27 -1.47 -7.05
N ASN A 110 -8.44 -0.89 -6.16
CA ASN A 110 -7.26 -1.57 -5.62
C ASN A 110 -7.40 -2.02 -4.16
N PHE A 111 -8.61 -1.96 -3.60
CA PHE A 111 -8.84 -2.25 -2.18
C PHE A 111 -8.50 -3.70 -1.81
N GLU A 112 -8.83 -4.69 -2.65
CA GLU A 112 -8.45 -6.08 -2.39
C GLU A 112 -6.93 -6.28 -2.39
N SER A 113 -6.23 -5.58 -3.27
CA SER A 113 -4.76 -5.55 -3.26
C SER A 113 -4.21 -4.88 -1.99
N ALA A 114 -4.80 -3.78 -1.56
CA ALA A 114 -4.45 -3.12 -0.29
C ALA A 114 -4.65 -4.05 0.91
N SER A 115 -5.74 -4.81 0.94
CA SER A 115 -6.01 -5.83 1.97
C SER A 115 -4.96 -6.94 1.97
N ILE A 116 -4.49 -7.39 0.79
CA ILE A 116 -3.41 -8.38 0.72
C ILE A 116 -2.10 -7.80 1.29
N VAL A 117 -1.74 -6.58 0.93
CA VAL A 117 -0.56 -5.88 1.47
C VAL A 117 -0.64 -5.76 3.00
N ALA A 118 -1.81 -5.41 3.53
CA ALA A 118 -2.07 -5.31 4.95
C ALA A 118 -1.88 -6.67 5.66
N ARG A 119 -2.44 -7.75 5.10
CA ARG A 119 -2.23 -9.12 5.63
C ARG A 119 -0.77 -9.52 5.63
N ILE A 120 -0.03 -9.24 4.56
CA ILE A 120 1.41 -9.50 4.49
C ILE A 120 2.15 -8.78 5.63
N ALA A 121 1.82 -7.52 5.92
CA ALA A 121 2.43 -6.81 7.03
C ALA A 121 2.13 -7.49 8.38
N LYS A 122 0.88 -7.88 8.62
CA LYS A 122 0.47 -8.59 9.84
C LYS A 122 1.07 -9.99 9.97
N GLU A 123 1.26 -10.71 8.86
CA GLU A 123 1.94 -12.02 8.84
C GLU A 123 3.44 -11.91 9.19
N ILE A 124 4.09 -10.81 8.78
CA ILE A 124 5.51 -10.56 9.10
C ILE A 124 5.68 -10.24 10.58
N ASP A 125 4.88 -9.32 11.10
CA ASP A 125 4.83 -8.99 12.53
C ASP A 125 3.44 -8.40 12.85
N ASN A 126 2.67 -9.09 13.69
CA ASN A 126 1.33 -8.66 14.08
C ASN A 126 1.33 -7.37 14.92
N LYS A 127 2.48 -6.92 15.39
CA LYS A 127 2.66 -5.63 16.10
C LYS A 127 2.76 -4.44 15.16
N ILE A 128 3.02 -4.65 13.87
CA ILE A 128 2.99 -3.57 12.90
C ILE A 128 1.58 -2.96 12.89
N ILE A 129 1.51 -1.66 13.12
CA ILE A 129 0.25 -0.91 13.00
C ILE A 129 -0.02 -0.69 11.51
N VAL A 130 -1.18 -1.13 11.03
CA VAL A 130 -1.58 -0.98 9.64
C VAL A 130 -2.68 0.06 9.52
N ILE A 131 -2.37 1.15 8.82
CA ILE A 131 -3.25 2.28 8.58
C ILE A 131 -3.69 2.26 7.12
N THR A 132 -4.98 2.43 6.84
CA THR A 132 -5.47 2.66 5.48
C THR A 132 -6.11 4.04 5.35
N GLY A 133 -5.82 4.72 4.25
CA GLY A 133 -6.36 6.04 3.92
C GLY A 133 -6.65 6.16 2.43
N GLY A 134 -7.17 7.31 2.01
CA GLY A 134 -7.52 7.61 0.63
C GLY A 134 -9.02 7.52 0.33
N PRO A 135 -9.41 7.55 -0.96
CA PRO A 135 -10.83 7.67 -1.33
C PRO A 135 -11.72 6.52 -0.85
N HIS A 136 -11.21 5.28 -0.81
CA HIS A 136 -12.04 4.14 -0.41
C HIS A 136 -12.43 4.18 1.07
N PRO A 137 -11.50 4.36 2.04
CA PRO A 137 -11.85 4.59 3.43
C PRO A 137 -12.81 5.75 3.66
N SER A 138 -12.61 6.85 2.94
CA SER A 138 -13.46 8.02 3.07
C SER A 138 -14.93 7.78 2.65
N ILE A 139 -15.16 6.82 1.73
CA ILE A 139 -16.50 6.44 1.28
C ILE A 139 -17.10 5.34 2.17
N MET A 140 -16.30 4.33 2.52
CA MET A 140 -16.78 3.12 3.21
C MET A 140 -16.75 3.24 4.74
N SER A 141 -16.15 4.29 5.28
CA SER A 141 -16.13 4.60 6.72
C SER A 141 -15.79 3.39 7.61
N SER A 142 -16.68 3.08 8.57
CA SER A 142 -16.48 1.99 9.55
C SER A 142 -16.39 0.59 8.95
N ASP A 143 -16.91 0.35 7.74
CA ASP A 143 -16.91 -0.99 7.14
C ASP A 143 -15.50 -1.51 6.86
N ILE A 144 -14.53 -0.61 6.72
CA ILE A 144 -13.12 -0.98 6.54
C ILE A 144 -12.57 -1.67 7.79
N LEU A 145 -12.97 -1.24 8.98
CA LEU A 145 -12.50 -1.83 10.24
C LEU A 145 -13.12 -3.21 10.52
N ASN A 146 -14.10 -3.65 9.71
CA ASN A 146 -14.52 -5.06 9.69
C ASN A 146 -13.45 -5.98 9.07
N ARG A 147 -12.46 -5.42 8.37
CA ARG A 147 -11.30 -6.13 7.85
C ARG A 147 -10.20 -6.13 8.91
N LYS A 148 -9.95 -7.29 9.52
CA LYS A 148 -9.03 -7.47 10.66
C LYS A 148 -7.57 -7.11 10.37
N GLU A 149 -7.20 -7.01 9.11
CA GLU A 149 -5.87 -6.62 8.67
C GLU A 149 -5.58 -5.12 8.81
N PHE A 150 -6.60 -4.28 9.02
CA PHE A 150 -6.44 -2.84 9.24
C PHE A 150 -6.71 -2.49 10.71
N ASP A 151 -5.79 -1.76 11.32
CA ASP A 151 -5.97 -1.25 12.69
C ASP A 151 -6.63 0.12 12.71
N ILE A 152 -6.34 0.97 11.71
CA ILE A 152 -6.82 2.34 11.64
C ILE A 152 -7.29 2.66 10.21
N GLY A 153 -8.47 3.25 10.09
CA GLY A 153 -8.98 3.85 8.85
C GLY A 153 -8.97 5.37 8.96
N VAL A 154 -8.30 6.05 8.03
CA VAL A 154 -8.28 7.52 7.95
C VAL A 154 -9.33 8.00 6.96
N ASN A 155 -10.22 8.86 7.43
CA ASN A 155 -11.27 9.48 6.63
C ASN A 155 -10.89 10.93 6.30
N GLY A 156 -10.91 11.30 5.03
CA GLY A 156 -10.50 12.63 4.57
C GLY A 156 -8.98 12.78 4.40
N GLU A 157 -8.49 14.00 4.65
CA GLU A 157 -7.07 14.33 4.54
C GLU A 157 -6.29 13.73 5.72
N GLY A 158 -5.17 13.08 5.41
CA GLY A 158 -4.42 12.31 6.39
C GLY A 158 -3.24 13.06 7.04
N GLU A 159 -2.93 14.28 6.58
CA GLU A 159 -1.72 14.98 6.96
C GLU A 159 -1.64 15.30 8.46
N GLU A 160 -2.75 15.73 9.05
CA GLU A 160 -2.83 16.00 10.49
C GLU A 160 -2.87 14.69 11.29
N THR A 161 -3.76 13.78 10.89
CA THR A 161 -3.95 12.48 11.56
C THR A 161 -2.67 11.63 11.63
N MET A 162 -1.79 11.75 10.64
CA MET A 162 -0.56 10.95 10.58
C MET A 162 0.58 11.51 11.46
N VAL A 163 0.42 12.67 12.07
CA VAL A 163 1.40 13.27 13.00
C VAL A 163 0.92 13.27 14.45
N GLU A 164 -0.36 13.00 14.69
CA GLU A 164 -0.97 12.76 16.00
C GLU A 164 -0.67 11.35 16.51
#